data_ad76bb7e871a95510d52e10662597218
#
_entry.id   ad76bb7e871a95510d52e10662597218
#
_cell.length_a   1.000
_cell.length_b   1.000
_cell.length_c   1.000
_cell.angle_alpha   90.00
_cell.angle_beta   90.00
_cell.angle_gamma   90.00
#
_symmetry.space_group_name_H-M   'P 1'
#
loop_
_entity.id
_entity.type
_entity.pdbx_description
1 polymer ?
#
loop_
_entity_poly.entity_id
_entity_poly.type
_entity_poly.pdbx_seq_one_letter_code
_entity_poly.pdbx_strand_id
1 'polypeptide(L)'
;GLGKTCGIDLPSEGAGRIPDAEWKESYFTDASAEDRKWNAGDMTNIAIGQGDILVTPLQMACAYMGLANGGKQYVPHVFLSAVSRDGDGDAYKYNGKGKKKRLEAKINSDSDLALVRNGMHDVIYTASTSLAAHFGTLTPQVYGKSGTGEKSGEDEYAWFCAYAPADDPKYVIATVLEQGGGGSDTAMHVVRDVLGVIYDEPDTSSASGDSSVR
;
A
#
# COMPACT_ATOMS: atom_id res chain seq x y z
N GLY A 1 -3.96 0.05 -11.49
CA GLY A 1 -3.25 1.33 -11.74
C GLY A 1 -1.76 1.25 -11.45
N LEU A 2 -1.22 0.06 -11.18
CA LEU A 2 0.22 -0.19 -11.05
C LEU A 2 0.91 -0.06 -12.42
N GLY A 3 2.22 0.14 -12.42
CA GLY A 3 3.01 0.31 -13.65
C GLY A 3 2.83 1.66 -14.36
N LYS A 4 2.15 2.64 -13.72
CA LYS A 4 1.92 3.99 -14.23
C LYS A 4 1.94 4.99 -13.09
N THR A 5 2.36 6.22 -13.36
CA THR A 5 2.33 7.31 -12.38
C THR A 5 0.91 7.54 -11.83
N CYS A 6 0.82 7.95 -10.59
CA CYS A 6 -0.45 8.32 -9.93
C CYS A 6 -0.87 9.74 -10.28
N GLY A 7 0.07 10.57 -10.72
CA GLY A 7 -0.15 11.97 -11.11
C GLY A 7 -0.15 12.93 -9.92
N ILE A 8 0.62 12.60 -8.87
CA ILE A 8 0.82 13.49 -7.73
C ILE A 8 1.51 14.79 -8.17
N ASP A 9 1.23 15.87 -7.49
CA ASP A 9 1.81 17.20 -7.73
C ASP A 9 3.23 17.39 -7.18
N LEU A 10 4.00 16.29 -7.16
CA LEU A 10 5.41 16.26 -6.82
C LEU A 10 6.26 15.89 -8.05
N PRO A 11 7.49 16.39 -8.16
CA PRO A 11 8.39 16.03 -9.25
C PRO A 11 8.90 14.58 -9.11
N SER A 12 9.30 14.00 -10.24
CA SER A 12 10.03 12.73 -10.31
C SER A 12 9.27 11.51 -9.75
N GLU A 13 7.97 11.45 -9.99
CA GLU A 13 7.17 10.28 -9.62
C GLU A 13 7.62 9.03 -10.39
N GLY A 14 7.92 7.95 -9.66
CA GLY A 14 8.25 6.66 -10.24
C GLY A 14 7.01 5.93 -10.79
N ALA A 15 7.09 5.42 -12.02
CA ALA A 15 6.01 4.65 -12.64
C ALA A 15 5.94 3.19 -12.18
N GLY A 16 6.99 2.68 -11.52
CA GLY A 16 7.10 1.26 -11.25
C GLY A 16 7.13 0.43 -12.54
N ARG A 17 6.85 -0.85 -12.44
CA ARG A 17 6.81 -1.77 -13.57
C ARG A 17 5.84 -2.92 -13.30
N ILE A 18 5.00 -3.21 -14.26
CA ILE A 18 4.26 -4.47 -14.35
C ILE A 18 4.80 -5.16 -15.60
N PRO A 19 5.59 -6.22 -15.43
CA PRO A 19 6.22 -6.89 -16.56
C PRO A 19 5.18 -7.67 -17.38
N ASP A 20 5.44 -7.76 -18.68
CA ASP A 20 4.71 -8.58 -19.62
C ASP A 20 5.68 -9.26 -20.61
N ALA A 21 5.12 -9.98 -21.59
CA ALA A 21 5.93 -10.71 -22.57
C ALA A 21 6.81 -9.78 -23.43
N GLU A 22 6.29 -8.63 -23.83
CA GLU A 22 7.02 -7.65 -24.65
C GLU A 22 8.16 -7.03 -23.85
N TRP A 23 7.87 -6.66 -22.58
CA TRP A 23 8.90 -6.15 -21.69
C TRP A 23 10.01 -7.19 -21.47
N LYS A 24 9.68 -8.44 -21.18
CA LYS A 24 10.68 -9.50 -20.91
C LYS A 24 11.58 -9.72 -22.12
N GLU A 25 11.00 -9.77 -23.33
CA GLU A 25 11.75 -9.94 -24.57
C GLU A 25 12.72 -8.78 -24.84
N SER A 26 12.30 -7.57 -24.55
CA SER A 26 13.08 -6.35 -24.79
C SER A 26 14.13 -6.07 -23.71
N TYR A 27 13.88 -6.49 -22.48
CA TYR A 27 14.73 -6.19 -21.31
C TYR A 27 15.93 -7.16 -21.20
N PHE A 28 15.72 -8.45 -21.40
CA PHE A 28 16.75 -9.47 -21.27
C PHE A 28 17.49 -9.74 -22.59
N THR A 29 17.99 -8.69 -23.22
CA THR A 29 18.62 -8.77 -24.55
C THR A 29 19.81 -9.75 -24.66
N ASP A 30 20.54 -9.95 -23.55
CA ASP A 30 21.72 -10.81 -23.48
C ASP A 30 21.37 -12.28 -23.17
N ALA A 31 20.11 -12.57 -22.85
CA ALA A 31 19.63 -13.92 -22.60
C ALA A 31 19.31 -14.66 -23.92
N SER A 32 19.26 -16.00 -23.86
CA SER A 32 18.85 -16.80 -24.99
C SER A 32 17.43 -16.44 -25.46
N ALA A 33 17.10 -16.70 -26.72
CA ALA A 33 15.77 -16.47 -27.25
C ALA A 33 14.69 -17.27 -26.51
N GLU A 34 15.04 -18.43 -25.93
CA GLU A 34 14.13 -19.23 -25.14
C GLU A 34 13.90 -18.63 -23.74
N ASP A 35 14.94 -18.13 -23.07
CA ASP A 35 14.85 -17.55 -21.73
C ASP A 35 14.09 -16.22 -21.71
N ARG A 36 14.05 -15.51 -22.84
CA ARG A 36 13.28 -14.28 -23.02
C ARG A 36 11.77 -14.49 -23.18
N LYS A 37 11.36 -15.71 -23.49
CA LYS A 37 9.94 -16.03 -23.64
C LYS A 37 9.22 -15.97 -22.31
N TRP A 38 8.02 -15.40 -22.37
CA TRP A 38 7.10 -15.40 -21.23
C TRP A 38 6.63 -16.83 -20.93
N ASN A 39 6.70 -17.22 -19.67
CA ASN A 39 6.40 -18.59 -19.28
C ASN A 39 5.52 -18.65 -18.03
N ALA A 40 5.11 -19.87 -17.62
CA ALA A 40 4.24 -20.07 -16.47
C ALA A 40 4.89 -19.61 -15.14
N GLY A 41 6.22 -19.67 -15.01
CA GLY A 41 6.94 -19.19 -13.84
C GLY A 41 6.83 -17.68 -13.68
N ASP A 42 6.91 -16.93 -14.78
CA ASP A 42 6.72 -15.47 -14.77
C ASP A 42 5.30 -15.12 -14.26
N MET A 43 4.29 -15.81 -14.78
CA MET A 43 2.90 -15.62 -14.34
C MET A 43 2.70 -15.96 -12.87
N THR A 44 3.29 -17.05 -12.40
CA THR A 44 3.18 -17.48 -10.99
C THR A 44 3.83 -16.47 -10.07
N ASN A 45 5.02 -15.98 -10.40
CA ASN A 45 5.72 -14.97 -9.62
C ASN A 45 4.90 -13.67 -9.52
N ILE A 46 4.39 -13.18 -10.66
CA ILE A 46 3.55 -11.97 -10.67
C ILE A 46 2.28 -12.15 -9.85
N ALA A 47 1.64 -13.31 -9.90
CA ALA A 47 0.40 -13.58 -9.17
C ALA A 47 0.55 -13.49 -7.64
N ILE A 48 1.77 -13.70 -7.13
CA ILE A 48 2.09 -13.56 -5.71
C ILE A 48 2.84 -12.25 -5.37
N GLY A 49 2.98 -11.34 -6.33
CA GLY A 49 3.65 -10.06 -6.14
C GLY A 49 5.17 -10.13 -6.12
N GLN A 50 5.74 -11.19 -6.70
CA GLN A 50 7.20 -11.43 -6.81
C GLN A 50 7.69 -11.26 -8.25
N GLY A 51 8.96 -11.58 -8.48
CA GLY A 51 9.61 -11.47 -9.78
C GLY A 51 9.95 -10.04 -10.15
N ASP A 52 9.68 -9.66 -11.39
CA ASP A 52 10.10 -8.36 -11.93
C ASP A 52 9.09 -7.22 -11.72
N ILE A 53 8.09 -7.40 -10.86
CA ILE A 53 7.17 -6.34 -10.45
C ILE A 53 7.92 -5.29 -9.64
N LEU A 54 7.75 -4.01 -10.02
CA LEU A 54 8.19 -2.87 -9.21
C LEU A 54 7.01 -1.94 -8.94
N VAL A 55 6.80 -1.64 -7.68
CA VAL A 55 5.72 -0.74 -7.24
C VAL A 55 6.27 0.32 -6.28
N THR A 56 5.65 1.50 -6.29
CA THR A 56 5.92 2.53 -5.30
C THR A 56 4.91 2.45 -4.16
N PRO A 57 5.26 2.92 -2.94
CA PRO A 57 4.29 3.02 -1.85
C PRO A 57 3.06 3.84 -2.24
N LEU A 58 3.24 4.91 -3.03
CA LEU A 58 2.13 5.72 -3.52
C LEU A 58 1.17 4.93 -4.44
N GLN A 59 1.72 4.10 -5.32
CA GLN A 59 0.89 3.22 -6.15
C GLN A 59 0.10 2.22 -5.32
N MET A 60 0.72 1.64 -4.28
CA MET A 60 0.02 0.74 -3.35
C MET A 60 -1.06 1.48 -2.58
N ALA A 61 -0.79 2.68 -2.07
CA ALA A 61 -1.82 3.50 -1.43
C ALA A 61 -3.00 3.80 -2.39
N CYS A 62 -2.73 4.12 -3.66
CA CYS A 62 -3.78 4.30 -4.66
C CYS A 62 -4.58 3.02 -4.95
N ALA A 63 -3.91 1.85 -4.98
CA ALA A 63 -4.60 0.57 -5.18
C ALA A 63 -5.53 0.26 -3.99
N TYR A 64 -5.06 0.46 -2.77
CA TYR A 64 -5.89 0.29 -1.56
C TYR A 64 -7.00 1.34 -1.45
N MET A 65 -6.77 2.57 -1.92
CA MET A 65 -7.85 3.56 -2.09
C MET A 65 -8.96 3.01 -3.00
N GLY A 66 -8.60 2.32 -4.09
CA GLY A 66 -9.56 1.66 -4.96
C GLY A 66 -10.36 0.58 -4.23
N LEU A 67 -9.72 -0.28 -3.43
CA LEU A 67 -10.40 -1.29 -2.61
C LEU A 67 -11.33 -0.65 -1.58
N ALA A 68 -10.88 0.42 -0.91
CA ALA A 68 -11.66 1.15 0.07
C ALA A 68 -12.89 1.85 -0.54
N ASN A 69 -12.77 2.38 -1.76
CA ASN A 69 -13.77 3.22 -2.43
C ASN A 69 -14.60 2.50 -3.51
N GLY A 70 -14.71 1.17 -3.47
CA GLY A 70 -15.49 0.44 -4.46
C GLY A 70 -14.94 0.54 -5.89
N GLY A 71 -13.60 0.51 -6.05
CA GLY A 71 -12.90 0.57 -7.33
C GLY A 71 -12.46 1.96 -7.76
N LYS A 72 -12.86 3.02 -7.05
CA LYS A 72 -12.56 4.40 -7.45
C LYS A 72 -11.25 4.87 -6.85
N GLN A 73 -10.33 5.33 -7.70
CA GLN A 73 -9.09 5.99 -7.32
C GLN A 73 -9.12 7.46 -7.74
N TYR A 74 -8.55 8.31 -6.91
CA TYR A 74 -8.40 9.73 -7.18
C TYR A 74 -6.93 10.09 -7.36
N VAL A 75 -6.66 11.18 -8.07
CA VAL A 75 -5.29 11.70 -8.22
C VAL A 75 -4.82 12.22 -6.87
N PRO A 76 -3.73 11.69 -6.32
CA PRO A 76 -3.18 12.20 -5.07
C PRO A 76 -2.59 13.60 -5.26
N HIS A 77 -2.57 14.40 -4.20
CA HIS A 77 -1.92 15.70 -4.18
C HIS A 77 -1.44 16.03 -2.76
N VAL A 78 -0.40 16.83 -2.64
CA VAL A 78 0.14 17.33 -1.36
C VAL A 78 -0.11 18.82 -1.18
N PHE A 79 -0.29 19.57 -2.29
CA PHE A 79 -0.57 20.99 -2.22
C PHE A 79 -2.00 21.23 -1.76
N LEU A 80 -2.19 22.00 -0.71
CA LEU A 80 -3.50 22.40 -0.20
C LEU A 80 -3.79 23.89 -0.44
N SER A 81 -2.89 24.74 0.03
CA SER A 81 -3.03 26.18 -0.15
C SER A 81 -1.71 26.90 0.06
N ALA A 82 -1.58 28.10 -0.49
CA ALA A 82 -0.54 29.06 -0.16
C ALA A 82 -1.20 30.31 0.39
N VAL A 83 -0.65 30.86 1.47
CA VAL A 83 -1.10 32.14 2.05
C VAL A 83 -0.14 33.25 1.66
N SER A 84 -0.65 34.47 1.56
CA SER A 84 0.20 35.65 1.37
C SER A 84 1.14 35.82 2.56
N ARG A 85 2.37 36.27 2.30
CA ARG A 85 3.35 36.59 3.35
C ARG A 85 2.84 37.66 4.32
N ASP A 86 1.99 38.54 3.86
CA ASP A 86 1.45 39.68 4.62
C ASP A 86 0.17 39.33 5.37
N GLY A 87 -0.30 38.09 5.30
CA GLY A 87 -1.45 37.59 6.04
C GLY A 87 -2.82 37.99 5.47
N ASP A 88 -2.86 38.69 4.36
CA ASP A 88 -4.08 39.17 3.72
C ASP A 88 -4.80 38.11 2.87
N GLY A 89 -5.17 37.01 3.51
CA GLY A 89 -5.97 35.94 2.90
C GLY A 89 -5.18 34.89 2.10
N ASP A 90 -5.88 33.88 1.60
CA ASP A 90 -5.34 32.83 0.78
C ASP A 90 -4.90 33.38 -0.58
N ALA A 91 -3.59 33.48 -0.83
CA ALA A 91 -3.06 33.88 -2.14
C ALA A 91 -3.41 32.86 -3.24
N TYR A 92 -3.46 31.59 -2.88
CA TYR A 92 -3.85 30.49 -3.77
C TYR A 92 -4.39 29.33 -2.94
N LYS A 93 -5.54 28.83 -3.31
CA LYS A 93 -6.14 27.66 -2.67
C LYS A 93 -6.30 26.55 -3.71
N TYR A 94 -5.91 25.33 -3.35
CA TYR A 94 -6.23 24.17 -4.16
C TYR A 94 -7.75 24.13 -4.33
N ASN A 95 -8.20 24.49 -5.53
CA ASN A 95 -9.64 24.48 -5.83
C ASN A 95 -10.08 23.05 -6.16
N GLY A 96 -9.82 22.10 -5.31
CA GLY A 96 -10.14 20.68 -5.47
C GLY A 96 -11.57 20.42 -5.99
N LYS A 97 -11.96 21.16 -7.05
CA LYS A 97 -13.22 20.96 -7.77
C LYS A 97 -13.26 19.54 -8.29
N GLY A 98 -13.82 18.71 -7.45
CA GLY A 98 -13.94 17.30 -7.69
C GLY A 98 -12.57 16.63 -7.59
N LYS A 99 -12.46 15.75 -6.66
CA LYS A 99 -11.37 14.81 -6.61
C LYS A 99 -11.19 14.28 -8.03
N LYS A 100 -10.11 14.69 -8.71
CA LYS A 100 -9.86 14.28 -10.09
C LYS A 100 -9.75 12.76 -10.10
N LYS A 101 -10.69 12.12 -10.77
CA LYS A 101 -10.72 10.67 -10.88
C LYS A 101 -9.51 10.21 -11.69
N ARG A 102 -8.71 9.34 -11.10
CA ARG A 102 -7.56 8.72 -11.77
C ARG A 102 -7.98 7.48 -12.52
N LEU A 103 -8.68 6.59 -11.82
CA LEU A 103 -9.07 5.29 -12.33
C LEU A 103 -10.39 4.87 -11.68
N GLU A 104 -11.20 4.15 -12.41
CA GLU A 104 -12.28 3.36 -11.87
C GLU A 104 -12.09 1.92 -12.33
N ALA A 105 -11.69 1.07 -11.39
CA ALA A 105 -11.58 -0.35 -11.66
C ALA A 105 -12.99 -0.94 -11.81
N LYS A 106 -13.17 -1.73 -12.84
CA LYS A 106 -14.41 -2.51 -12.99
C LYS A 106 -14.39 -3.63 -11.96
N ILE A 107 -15.20 -3.48 -10.93
CA ILE A 107 -15.49 -4.54 -9.98
C ILE A 107 -16.62 -5.39 -10.54
N ASN A 108 -16.40 -6.69 -10.66
CA ASN A 108 -17.37 -7.60 -11.29
C ASN A 108 -18.65 -7.73 -10.45
N SER A 109 -18.50 -7.73 -9.12
CA SER A 109 -19.63 -7.74 -8.19
C SER A 109 -19.26 -7.18 -6.83
N ASP A 110 -20.25 -6.67 -6.10
CA ASP A 110 -20.06 -6.24 -4.71
C ASP A 110 -19.66 -7.42 -3.80
N SER A 111 -20.09 -8.63 -4.14
CA SER A 111 -19.72 -9.85 -3.41
C SER A 111 -18.23 -10.17 -3.55
N ASP A 112 -17.63 -9.97 -4.73
CA ASP A 112 -16.18 -10.19 -4.93
C ASP A 112 -15.37 -9.20 -4.11
N LEU A 113 -15.78 -7.92 -4.09
CA LEU A 113 -15.14 -6.91 -3.27
C LEU A 113 -15.28 -7.21 -1.77
N ALA A 114 -16.47 -7.65 -1.34
CA ALA A 114 -16.70 -8.05 0.04
C ALA A 114 -15.83 -9.25 0.43
N LEU A 115 -15.66 -10.23 -0.45
CA LEU A 115 -14.78 -11.37 -0.22
C LEU A 115 -13.32 -10.94 0.01
N VAL A 116 -12.80 -10.03 -0.82
CA VAL A 116 -11.45 -9.47 -0.67
C VAL A 116 -11.32 -8.71 0.66
N ARG A 117 -12.29 -7.87 1.00
CA ARG A 117 -12.31 -7.11 2.25
C ARG A 117 -12.38 -8.01 3.47
N ASN A 118 -13.20 -9.06 3.44
CA ASN A 118 -13.26 -10.05 4.50
C ASN A 118 -11.91 -10.77 4.68
N GLY A 119 -11.24 -11.14 3.59
CA GLY A 119 -9.89 -11.69 3.65
C GLY A 119 -8.88 -10.72 4.28
N MET A 120 -8.98 -9.43 4.00
CA MET A 120 -8.12 -8.40 4.63
C MET A 120 -8.40 -8.22 6.12
N HIS A 121 -9.67 -8.36 6.54
CA HIS A 121 -10.06 -8.42 7.95
C HIS A 121 -9.46 -9.64 8.63
N ASP A 122 -9.62 -10.80 8.02
CA ASP A 122 -9.19 -12.07 8.60
C ASP A 122 -7.67 -12.16 8.76
N VAL A 123 -6.90 -11.55 7.86
CA VAL A 123 -5.44 -11.43 8.03
C VAL A 123 -5.09 -10.75 9.35
N ILE A 124 -5.80 -9.71 9.72
CA ILE A 124 -5.51 -8.93 10.94
C ILE A 124 -6.07 -9.62 12.19
N TYR A 125 -7.32 -10.06 12.17
CA TYR A 125 -8.03 -10.42 13.39
C TYR A 125 -8.16 -11.93 13.63
N THR A 126 -7.92 -12.76 12.61
CA THR A 126 -8.20 -14.19 12.67
C THR A 126 -6.96 -15.04 12.32
N ALA A 127 -6.26 -14.71 11.26
CA ALA A 127 -5.18 -15.55 10.74
C ALA A 127 -3.85 -15.36 11.47
N SER A 128 -3.64 -14.24 12.16
CA SER A 128 -2.41 -13.92 12.87
C SER A 128 -2.68 -13.47 14.28
N THR A 129 -2.19 -14.24 15.26
CA THR A 129 -2.27 -13.87 16.68
C THR A 129 -1.47 -12.60 16.99
N SER A 130 -0.34 -12.38 16.31
CA SER A 130 0.48 -11.18 16.46
C SER A 130 -0.29 -9.95 15.96
N LEU A 131 -0.83 -9.97 14.74
CA LEU A 131 -1.61 -8.85 14.21
C LEU A 131 -2.85 -8.57 15.06
N ALA A 132 -3.56 -9.61 15.49
CA ALA A 132 -4.72 -9.47 16.37
C ALA A 132 -4.36 -8.83 17.72
N ALA A 133 -3.20 -9.14 18.28
CA ALA A 133 -2.74 -8.51 19.53
C ALA A 133 -2.51 -7.00 19.38
N HIS A 134 -1.92 -6.58 18.26
CA HIS A 134 -1.62 -5.16 18.00
C HIS A 134 -2.84 -4.35 17.54
N PHE A 135 -3.64 -4.90 16.64
CA PHE A 135 -4.78 -4.17 16.05
C PHE A 135 -6.10 -4.42 16.80
N GLY A 136 -6.21 -5.47 17.62
CA GLY A 136 -7.44 -5.84 18.29
C GLY A 136 -7.93 -4.81 19.31
N THR A 137 -7.05 -3.95 19.80
CA THR A 137 -7.38 -2.85 20.72
C THR A 137 -7.72 -1.55 20.00
N LEU A 138 -7.46 -1.47 18.68
CA LEU A 138 -7.69 -0.26 17.91
C LEU A 138 -9.16 -0.15 17.47
N THR A 139 -9.76 0.99 17.77
CA THR A 139 -11.09 1.38 17.28
C THR A 139 -10.96 2.64 16.42
N PRO A 140 -11.39 2.63 15.18
CA PRO A 140 -12.19 1.61 14.47
C PRO A 140 -11.35 0.45 13.90
N GLN A 141 -12.05 -0.61 13.46
CA GLN A 141 -11.39 -1.74 12.78
C GLN A 141 -10.64 -1.32 11.51
N VAL A 142 -9.62 -2.09 11.19
CA VAL A 142 -8.69 -1.88 10.09
C VAL A 142 -8.77 -3.06 9.12
N TYR A 143 -8.72 -2.80 7.84
CA TYR A 143 -8.53 -3.82 6.82
C TYR A 143 -7.13 -3.68 6.22
N GLY A 144 -6.37 -4.77 6.21
CA GLY A 144 -4.98 -4.71 5.78
C GLY A 144 -4.41 -6.03 5.28
N LYS A 145 -3.20 -5.94 4.75
CA LYS A 145 -2.44 -7.08 4.26
C LYS A 145 -0.95 -6.83 4.41
N SER A 146 -0.26 -7.81 4.97
CA SER A 146 1.21 -7.88 4.99
C SER A 146 1.75 -8.38 3.65
N GLY A 147 2.98 -8.04 3.34
CA GLY A 147 3.72 -8.56 2.21
C GLY A 147 5.20 -8.62 2.54
N THR A 148 5.91 -9.52 1.88
CA THR A 148 7.36 -9.63 1.96
C THR A 148 7.88 -9.67 0.53
N GLY A 149 8.64 -8.64 0.14
CA GLY A 149 9.26 -8.54 -1.17
C GLY A 149 10.68 -9.08 -1.12
N GLU A 150 11.04 -9.93 -2.05
CA GLU A 150 12.38 -10.49 -2.14
C GLU A 150 13.20 -9.79 -3.23
N LYS A 151 14.47 -9.55 -2.96
CA LYS A 151 15.43 -9.05 -3.93
C LYS A 151 16.73 -9.82 -3.78
N SER A 152 17.22 -10.37 -4.88
CA SER A 152 18.43 -11.20 -4.87
C SER A 152 19.62 -10.45 -4.28
N GLY A 153 20.25 -11.03 -3.24
CA GLY A 153 21.43 -10.47 -2.57
C GLY A 153 21.15 -9.39 -1.55
N GLU A 154 19.90 -9.12 -1.23
CA GLU A 154 19.48 -8.19 -0.18
C GLU A 154 18.53 -8.88 0.81
N ASP A 155 18.41 -8.32 2.01
CA ASP A 155 17.36 -8.73 2.96
C ASP A 155 15.99 -8.32 2.44
N GLU A 156 14.96 -8.98 2.95
CA GLU A 156 13.59 -8.84 2.51
C GLU A 156 13.01 -7.43 2.76
N TYR A 157 12.11 -7.01 1.88
CA TYR A 157 11.35 -5.76 1.98
C TYR A 157 10.03 -6.03 2.70
N ALA A 158 9.88 -5.49 3.90
CA ALA A 158 8.66 -5.62 4.69
C ALA A 158 7.58 -4.66 4.20
N TRP A 159 6.44 -5.17 3.75
CA TRP A 159 5.29 -4.39 3.32
C TRP A 159 4.09 -4.57 4.25
N PHE A 160 3.41 -3.48 4.54
CA PHE A 160 2.08 -3.52 5.12
C PHE A 160 1.22 -2.39 4.56
N CYS A 161 0.07 -2.76 4.01
CA CYS A 161 -0.90 -1.80 3.48
C CYS A 161 -2.23 -1.99 4.17
N ALA A 162 -2.86 -0.90 4.56
CA ALA A 162 -4.13 -0.92 5.29
C ALA A 162 -5.00 0.29 4.96
N TYR A 163 -6.29 0.19 5.30
CA TYR A 163 -7.18 1.34 5.36
C TYR A 163 -8.08 1.26 6.61
N ALA A 164 -8.46 2.43 7.11
CA ALA A 164 -9.30 2.61 8.28
C ALA A 164 -10.15 3.88 8.18
N PRO A 165 -11.35 3.95 8.80
CA PRO A 165 -12.12 2.82 9.34
C PRO A 165 -12.48 1.79 8.26
N ALA A 166 -12.72 0.54 8.66
CA ALA A 166 -13.10 -0.52 7.73
C ALA A 166 -14.42 -0.23 6.99
N ASP A 167 -15.41 0.30 7.72
CA ASP A 167 -16.76 0.53 7.20
C ASP A 167 -16.93 1.88 6.47
N ASP A 168 -16.19 2.91 6.89
CA ASP A 168 -16.20 4.25 6.28
C ASP A 168 -14.76 4.77 6.10
N PRO A 169 -14.01 4.25 5.12
CA PRO A 169 -12.59 4.51 4.97
C PRO A 169 -12.25 5.99 4.83
N LYS A 170 -11.37 6.48 5.71
CA LYS A 170 -10.85 7.86 5.70
C LYS A 170 -9.36 7.90 5.33
N TYR A 171 -8.63 6.89 5.75
CA TYR A 171 -7.18 6.83 5.61
C TYR A 171 -6.76 5.53 4.93
N VAL A 172 -5.77 5.65 4.07
CA VAL A 172 -5.04 4.52 3.50
C VAL A 172 -3.58 4.71 3.86
N ILE A 173 -2.93 3.66 4.34
CA ILE A 173 -1.52 3.66 4.68
C ILE A 173 -0.85 2.55 3.90
N ALA A 174 0.23 2.87 3.20
CA ALA A 174 1.10 1.91 2.55
C ALA A 174 2.53 2.13 3.06
N THR A 175 3.06 1.13 3.74
CA THR A 175 4.39 1.15 4.35
C THR A 175 5.27 0.11 3.69
N VAL A 176 6.52 0.50 3.42
CA VAL A 176 7.61 -0.42 3.07
C VAL A 176 8.82 -0.09 3.92
N LEU A 177 9.46 -1.11 4.46
CA LEU A 177 10.76 -1.01 5.12
C LEU A 177 11.76 -1.82 4.29
N GLU A 178 12.73 -1.13 3.74
CA GLU A 178 13.83 -1.77 3.02
C GLU A 178 14.68 -2.59 4.00
N GLN A 179 14.97 -3.84 3.64
CA GLN A 179 15.69 -4.77 4.51
C GLN A 179 15.02 -4.95 5.89
N GLY A 180 13.71 -4.83 5.92
CA GLY A 180 12.89 -4.85 7.14
C GLY A 180 12.42 -6.23 7.57
N GLY A 181 12.74 -7.30 6.84
CA GLY A 181 12.24 -8.65 7.11
C GLY A 181 10.76 -8.82 6.78
N GLY A 182 10.01 -9.52 7.61
CA GLY A 182 8.60 -9.83 7.36
C GLY A 182 7.66 -8.64 7.57
N GLY A 183 6.73 -8.44 6.65
CA GLY A 183 5.77 -7.33 6.72
C GLY A 183 4.84 -7.41 7.92
N SER A 184 4.53 -8.63 8.41
CA SER A 184 3.72 -8.85 9.62
C SER A 184 4.49 -8.63 10.93
N ASP A 185 5.82 -8.49 10.86
CA ASP A 185 6.66 -8.40 12.04
C ASP A 185 7.20 -6.98 12.27
N THR A 186 7.38 -6.22 11.21
CA THR A 186 8.01 -4.89 11.27
C THR A 186 7.14 -3.78 10.67
N ALA A 187 6.77 -3.87 9.39
CA ALA A 187 6.02 -2.81 8.70
C ALA A 187 4.62 -2.59 9.31
N MET A 188 4.03 -3.61 9.92
CA MET A 188 2.74 -3.50 10.59
C MET A 188 2.78 -2.57 11.80
N HIS A 189 3.91 -2.53 12.55
CA HIS A 189 4.05 -1.63 13.70
C HIS A 189 3.95 -0.17 13.27
N VAL A 190 4.62 0.20 12.18
CA VAL A 190 4.54 1.58 11.64
C VAL A 190 3.09 1.95 11.33
N VAL A 191 2.34 1.05 10.67
CA VAL A 191 0.92 1.29 10.36
C VAL A 191 0.08 1.38 11.63
N ARG A 192 0.31 0.49 12.61
CA ARG A 192 -0.39 0.50 13.89
C ARG A 192 -0.15 1.78 14.67
N ASP A 193 1.10 2.23 14.75
CA ASP A 193 1.47 3.45 15.48
C ASP A 193 0.86 4.70 14.83
N VAL A 194 0.93 4.80 13.49
CA VAL A 194 0.30 5.92 12.76
C VAL A 194 -1.21 5.95 13.01
N LEU A 195 -1.89 4.81 12.92
CA LEU A 195 -3.33 4.74 13.22
C LEU A 195 -3.61 5.03 14.70
N GLY A 196 -2.74 4.58 15.61
CA GLY A 196 -2.85 4.90 17.02
C GLY A 196 -2.80 6.39 17.31
N VAL A 197 -1.93 7.12 16.62
CA VAL A 197 -1.88 8.60 16.72
C VAL A 197 -3.12 9.24 16.11
N ILE A 198 -3.59 8.75 14.95
CA ILE A 198 -4.78 9.30 14.27
C ILE A 198 -6.04 9.15 15.15
N TYR A 199 -6.17 8.02 15.86
CA TYR A 199 -7.35 7.68 16.65
C TYR A 199 -7.16 7.88 18.16
N ASP A 200 -6.01 8.41 18.58
CA ASP A 200 -5.64 8.60 20.00
C ASP A 200 -5.67 7.28 20.82
N GLU A 201 -5.25 6.20 20.17
CA GLU A 201 -5.22 4.85 20.74
C GLU A 201 -3.83 4.21 20.57
N PRO A 202 -2.85 4.52 21.47
CA PRO A 202 -1.49 3.98 21.36
C PRO A 202 -1.48 2.45 21.50
N ASP A 203 -0.51 1.80 20.83
CA ASP A 203 -0.32 0.37 20.95
C ASP A 203 0.28 0.01 22.33
N THR A 204 -0.47 -0.72 23.11
CA THR A 204 -0.04 -1.18 24.44
C THR A 204 0.48 -2.62 24.45
N SER A 205 0.41 -3.32 23.33
CA SER A 205 0.79 -4.74 23.25
C SER A 205 2.29 -4.97 23.42
N SER A 206 3.13 -3.98 23.06
CA SER A 206 4.58 -4.02 23.22
C SER A 206 5.07 -3.66 24.66
N ALA A 207 4.20 -3.06 25.49
CA ALA A 207 4.57 -2.60 26.82
C ALA A 207 4.78 -3.74 27.84
N SER A 208 4.39 -4.97 27.51
CA SER A 208 4.49 -6.13 28.41
C SER A 208 5.80 -6.92 28.30
N GLY A 209 6.75 -6.50 27.44
CA GLY A 209 7.94 -7.28 27.08
C GLY A 209 9.30 -6.78 27.56
N ASP A 210 9.43 -5.55 28.06
CA ASP A 210 10.79 -5.01 28.39
C ASP A 210 10.92 -4.55 29.86
N SER A 211 10.97 -5.55 30.75
CA SER A 211 11.43 -5.34 32.14
C SER A 211 12.85 -5.88 32.39
N SER A 212 13.67 -6.10 31.34
CA SER A 212 15.01 -6.71 31.49
C SER A 212 16.11 -6.01 30.71
N VAL A 213 16.19 -4.67 30.77
CA VAL A 213 17.44 -3.97 30.49
C VAL A 213 17.70 -2.99 31.63
N ARG A 214 18.49 -3.42 32.59
CA ARG A 214 19.27 -2.59 33.51
C ARG A 214 20.73 -2.86 33.28
#